data_5fd32c0796cfe0f54bea3d7ffe1b876d
#
_entry.id   5fd32c0796cfe0f54bea3d7ffe1b876d
#
_cell.length_a   1.000
_cell.length_b   1.000
_cell.length_c   1.000
_cell.angle_alpha   90.00
_cell.angle_beta   90.00
_cell.angle_gamma   90.00
#
_symmetry.space_group_name_H-M   'P 1'
#
loop_
_entity.id
_entity.type
_entity.pdbx_description
1 polymer ?
#
loop_
_entity_poly.entity_id
_entity_poly.type
_entity_poly.pdbx_seq_one_letter_code
_entity_poly.pdbx_strand_id
1 'polypeptide(L)'
;LRIMLLVISKSGGTLDTMSNFMVMYDAFKKADNVEVEVVAVTDPNEEKPTLLKKLAMDMGWKQFAVPDGVGGRFTVFTEVGLTLAACIGFDIESFLAGARDMDAACQNDDLWQNPAMLNAALKFAASEKHGRDIEVMMPYGDYLKSVSEWYIQLLAESLGKQFNKEGKEVCYGRTPVVAVGTTDMHAQTQQHQEGKLNKVVQFIRIDKWADDLVIPNVFPE
;
A
#
# COMPACT_ATOMS: atom_id res chain seq x y z
N LEU A 1 13.20 3.81 29.53
CA LEU A 1 12.92 3.46 28.14
C LEU A 1 12.39 4.70 27.42
N ARG A 2 12.88 4.98 26.20
CA ARG A 2 12.31 6.03 25.35
C ARG A 2 11.45 5.38 24.27
N ILE A 3 10.21 5.85 24.13
CA ILE A 3 9.24 5.36 23.16
C ILE A 3 8.80 6.54 22.30
N MET A 4 8.82 6.37 20.98
CA MET A 4 8.21 7.32 20.06
C MET A 4 6.92 6.72 19.50
N LEU A 5 5.81 7.46 19.62
CA LEU A 5 4.54 7.15 19.01
C LEU A 5 4.39 7.99 17.73
N LEU A 6 4.38 7.33 16.60
CA LEU A 6 4.10 7.95 15.30
C LEU A 6 2.60 7.82 15.00
N VAL A 7 1.88 8.94 14.96
CA VAL A 7 0.43 8.99 14.74
C VAL A 7 0.15 9.60 13.37
N ILE A 8 -0.43 8.81 12.45
CA ILE A 8 -0.68 9.21 11.08
C ILE A 8 -2.17 9.21 10.80
N SER A 9 -2.75 10.37 10.56
CA SER A 9 -4.15 10.51 10.14
C SER A 9 -4.35 11.83 9.41
N LYS A 10 -4.63 11.79 8.09
CA LYS A 10 -4.90 13.01 7.31
C LYS A 10 -6.13 13.74 7.85
N SER A 11 -7.26 13.05 8.04
CA SER A 11 -8.48 13.64 8.61
C SER A 11 -8.35 13.99 10.09
N GLY A 12 -7.31 13.49 10.76
CA GLY A 12 -7.06 13.72 12.18
C GLY A 12 -8.12 13.12 13.15
N GLY A 13 -9.11 12.42 12.59
CA GLY A 13 -10.22 11.84 13.36
C GLY A 13 -10.57 10.42 12.97
N THR A 14 -9.71 9.71 12.22
CA THR A 14 -9.91 8.29 11.86
C THR A 14 -10.06 7.47 13.13
N LEU A 15 -11.22 6.83 13.32
CA LEU A 15 -11.59 6.16 14.57
C LEU A 15 -10.56 5.14 15.01
N ASP A 16 -10.16 4.23 14.13
CA ASP A 16 -9.19 3.16 14.45
C ASP A 16 -7.84 3.74 14.87
N THR A 17 -7.32 4.70 14.10
CA THR A 17 -6.04 5.35 14.39
C THR A 17 -6.06 6.06 15.73
N MET A 18 -7.09 6.88 15.97
CA MET A 18 -7.17 7.67 17.20
C MET A 18 -7.46 6.81 18.43
N SER A 19 -8.28 5.77 18.32
CA SER A 19 -8.55 4.83 19.42
C SER A 19 -7.28 4.08 19.82
N ASN A 20 -6.56 3.51 18.85
CA ASN A 20 -5.30 2.82 19.11
C ASN A 20 -4.26 3.77 19.73
N PHE A 21 -4.13 4.98 19.18
CA PHE A 21 -3.23 5.99 19.73
C PHE A 21 -3.55 6.31 21.18
N MET A 22 -4.80 6.60 21.52
CA MET A 22 -5.19 6.95 22.90
C MET A 22 -4.90 5.84 23.89
N VAL A 23 -5.18 4.58 23.52
CA VAL A 23 -4.87 3.41 24.36
C VAL A 23 -3.37 3.28 24.61
N MET A 24 -2.56 3.35 23.54
CA MET A 24 -1.11 3.22 23.65
C MET A 24 -0.48 4.40 24.42
N TYR A 25 -0.92 5.61 24.12
CA TYR A 25 -0.43 6.82 24.80
C TYR A 25 -0.72 6.78 26.29
N ASP A 26 -1.95 6.45 26.70
CA ASP A 26 -2.33 6.32 28.11
C ASP A 26 -1.52 5.24 28.82
N ALA A 27 -1.38 4.07 28.21
CA ALA A 27 -0.62 2.96 28.76
C ALA A 27 0.86 3.32 28.97
N PHE A 28 1.52 3.93 28.01
CA PHE A 28 2.93 4.30 28.13
C PHE A 28 3.15 5.49 29.06
N LYS A 29 2.22 6.44 29.15
CA LYS A 29 2.30 7.58 30.10
C LYS A 29 2.16 7.13 31.55
N LYS A 30 1.47 6.03 31.81
CA LYS A 30 1.30 5.44 33.16
C LYS A 30 2.43 4.48 33.53
N ALA A 31 3.24 4.05 32.56
CA ALA A 31 4.32 3.11 32.82
C ALA A 31 5.51 3.79 33.51
N ASP A 32 6.08 3.13 34.52
CA ASP A 32 7.27 3.63 35.24
C ASP A 32 8.51 3.61 34.31
N ASN A 33 9.32 4.66 34.40
CA ASN A 33 10.58 4.81 33.66
C ASN A 33 10.42 4.80 32.14
N VAL A 34 9.29 5.28 31.61
CA VAL A 34 9.03 5.45 30.18
C VAL A 34 8.89 6.94 29.85
N GLU A 35 9.74 7.39 28.93
CA GLU A 35 9.63 8.71 28.31
C GLU A 35 8.92 8.54 26.95
N VAL A 36 7.80 9.25 26.76
CA VAL A 36 6.98 9.16 25.56
C VAL A 36 7.13 10.42 24.73
N GLU A 37 7.61 10.26 23.51
CA GLU A 37 7.63 11.28 22.47
C GLU A 37 6.55 10.98 21.43
N VAL A 38 5.85 12.01 20.94
CA VAL A 38 4.82 11.84 19.91
C VAL A 38 5.18 12.64 18.68
N VAL A 39 5.04 12.01 17.51
CA VAL A 39 5.18 12.64 16.20
C VAL A 39 3.85 12.48 15.47
N ALA A 40 3.25 13.58 15.03
CA ALA A 40 1.99 13.59 14.32
C ALA A 40 2.20 13.84 12.82
N VAL A 41 1.59 13.02 11.96
CA VAL A 41 1.53 13.26 10.51
C VAL A 41 0.06 13.46 10.14
N THR A 42 -0.32 14.70 9.79
CA THR A 42 -1.72 15.07 9.60
C THR A 42 -1.87 16.23 8.60
N ASP A 43 -3.11 16.64 8.35
CA ASP A 43 -3.42 17.81 7.52
C ASP A 43 -2.72 19.08 8.04
N PRO A 44 -2.06 19.85 7.19
CA PRO A 44 -1.33 21.06 7.61
C PRO A 44 -2.22 22.26 7.95
N ASN A 45 -3.52 22.24 7.64
CA ASN A 45 -4.41 23.38 7.77
C ASN A 45 -4.47 23.90 9.22
N GLU A 46 -4.05 25.15 9.42
CA GLU A 46 -4.04 25.83 10.73
C GLU A 46 -5.29 26.66 10.98
N GLU A 47 -6.00 27.10 9.96
CA GLU A 47 -7.25 27.87 10.11
C GLU A 47 -8.41 26.99 10.54
N LYS A 48 -8.44 25.74 10.03
CA LYS A 48 -9.43 24.71 10.37
C LYS A 48 -8.72 23.41 10.74
N PRO A 49 -8.00 23.39 11.88
CA PRO A 49 -7.18 22.25 12.24
C PRO A 49 -8.04 21.03 12.51
N THR A 50 -7.56 19.88 12.05
CA THR A 50 -8.11 18.57 12.41
C THR A 50 -7.92 18.30 13.91
N LEU A 51 -8.62 17.30 14.45
CA LEU A 51 -8.47 16.92 15.86
C LEU A 51 -7.02 16.60 16.22
N LEU A 52 -6.35 15.79 15.41
CA LEU A 52 -4.94 15.43 15.63
C LEU A 52 -4.02 16.64 15.51
N LYS A 53 -4.24 17.51 14.52
CA LYS A 53 -3.47 18.76 14.34
C LYS A 53 -3.58 19.65 15.58
N LYS A 54 -4.81 19.88 16.05
CA LYS A 54 -5.07 20.68 17.24
C LYS A 54 -4.37 20.09 18.47
N LEU A 55 -4.54 18.80 18.70
CA LEU A 55 -3.89 18.11 19.83
C LEU A 55 -2.36 18.22 19.74
N ALA A 56 -1.78 18.05 18.55
CA ALA A 56 -0.33 18.18 18.36
C ALA A 56 0.18 19.61 18.61
N MET A 57 -0.60 20.64 18.25
CA MET A 57 -0.28 22.03 18.56
C MET A 57 -0.36 22.29 20.07
N ASP A 58 -1.45 21.89 20.74
CA ASP A 58 -1.68 22.09 22.16
C ASP A 58 -0.60 21.39 23.03
N MET A 59 -0.14 20.24 22.60
CA MET A 59 0.85 19.42 23.30
C MET A 59 2.31 19.70 22.87
N GLY A 60 2.53 20.55 21.88
CA GLY A 60 3.87 20.86 21.36
C GLY A 60 4.55 19.68 20.66
N TRP A 61 3.81 18.74 20.07
CA TRP A 61 4.39 17.59 19.37
C TRP A 61 5.01 17.97 18.05
N LYS A 62 6.03 17.22 17.63
CA LYS A 62 6.60 17.34 16.31
C LYS A 62 5.57 16.94 15.28
N GLN A 63 5.49 17.71 14.20
CA GLN A 63 4.47 17.53 13.17
C GLN A 63 5.10 17.44 11.78
N PHE A 64 4.50 16.60 10.93
CA PHE A 64 4.73 16.56 9.50
C PHE A 64 3.40 16.71 8.78
N ALA A 65 3.44 17.30 7.60
CA ALA A 65 2.25 17.58 6.80
C ALA A 65 1.93 16.43 5.85
N VAL A 66 0.66 16.08 5.73
CA VAL A 66 0.19 15.30 4.58
C VAL A 66 -0.05 16.27 3.43
N PRO A 67 0.60 16.11 2.27
CA PRO A 67 0.46 17.06 1.17
C PRO A 67 -0.98 17.22 0.69
N ASP A 68 -1.35 18.44 0.35
CA ASP A 68 -2.65 18.73 -0.24
C ASP A 68 -2.80 18.04 -1.61
N GLY A 69 -4.02 17.63 -1.92
CA GLY A 69 -4.34 16.95 -3.19
C GLY A 69 -3.93 15.47 -3.25
N VAL A 70 -3.13 14.96 -2.30
CA VAL A 70 -2.76 13.55 -2.25
C VAL A 70 -3.77 12.76 -1.43
N GLY A 71 -4.47 11.80 -2.07
CA GLY A 71 -5.37 10.89 -1.38
C GLY A 71 -4.62 9.90 -0.49
N GLY A 72 -5.27 9.41 0.59
CA GLY A 72 -4.63 8.53 1.59
C GLY A 72 -3.87 7.33 1.01
N ARG A 73 -4.47 6.62 0.05
CA ARG A 73 -3.87 5.44 -0.60
C ARG A 73 -2.69 5.74 -1.55
N PHE A 74 -2.39 7.02 -1.79
CA PHE A 74 -1.28 7.48 -2.65
C PHE A 74 -0.13 8.10 -1.84
N THR A 75 -0.15 8.04 -0.51
CA THR A 75 0.75 8.80 0.36
C THR A 75 2.07 8.10 0.68
N VAL A 76 2.35 6.92 0.13
CA VAL A 76 3.55 6.12 0.48
C VAL A 76 4.87 6.88 0.25
N PHE A 77 4.95 7.73 -0.77
CA PHE A 77 6.13 8.56 -1.08
C PHE A 77 6.05 9.98 -0.50
N THR A 78 5.16 10.23 0.44
CA THR A 78 5.06 11.48 1.18
C THR A 78 5.56 11.30 2.62
N GLU A 79 5.44 12.32 3.45
CA GLU A 79 5.77 12.29 4.86
C GLU A 79 5.08 11.13 5.61
N VAL A 80 3.96 10.63 5.10
CA VAL A 80 3.24 9.49 5.68
C VAL A 80 4.10 8.22 5.67
N GLY A 81 4.59 7.82 4.50
CA GLY A 81 5.43 6.63 4.38
C GLY A 81 6.88 6.88 4.75
N LEU A 82 7.45 8.04 4.33
CA LEU A 82 8.87 8.34 4.51
C LEU A 82 9.24 8.58 5.98
N THR A 83 8.37 9.15 6.80
CA THR A 83 8.64 9.30 8.23
C THR A 83 8.75 7.94 8.93
N LEU A 84 7.83 7.01 8.63
CA LEU A 84 7.92 5.65 9.14
C LEU A 84 9.19 4.94 8.65
N ALA A 85 9.49 5.04 7.35
CA ALA A 85 10.69 4.47 6.74
C ALA A 85 11.96 4.97 7.43
N ALA A 86 12.06 6.29 7.69
CA ALA A 86 13.17 6.88 8.44
C ALA A 86 13.29 6.33 9.86
N CYS A 87 12.16 6.19 10.57
CA CYS A 87 12.16 5.70 11.96
C CYS A 87 12.68 4.26 12.10
N ILE A 88 12.48 3.42 11.10
CA ILE A 88 12.93 2.01 11.11
C ILE A 88 14.29 1.81 10.41
N GLY A 89 14.95 2.89 9.98
CA GLY A 89 16.25 2.82 9.30
C GLY A 89 16.19 2.28 7.88
N PHE A 90 15.05 2.40 7.21
CA PHE A 90 14.87 1.97 5.83
C PHE A 90 15.63 2.89 4.87
N ASP A 91 16.22 2.33 3.80
CA ASP A 91 16.93 3.09 2.77
C ASP A 91 15.95 3.88 1.88
N ILE A 92 15.63 5.10 2.32
CA ILE A 92 14.71 6.01 1.64
C ILE A 92 15.24 6.42 0.26
N GLU A 93 16.54 6.60 0.10
CA GLU A 93 17.12 7.03 -1.17
C GLU A 93 16.96 5.97 -2.25
N SER A 94 17.26 4.71 -1.93
CA SER A 94 17.04 3.58 -2.85
C SER A 94 15.55 3.36 -3.14
N PHE A 95 14.68 3.55 -2.13
CA PHE A 95 13.24 3.45 -2.31
C PHE A 95 12.69 4.51 -3.27
N LEU A 96 13.10 5.76 -3.10
CA LEU A 96 12.72 6.86 -4.00
C LEU A 96 13.38 6.75 -5.38
N ALA A 97 14.57 6.15 -5.48
CA ALA A 97 15.21 5.88 -6.76
C ALA A 97 14.35 4.93 -7.60
N GLY A 98 13.87 3.82 -7.03
CA GLY A 98 12.96 2.91 -7.72
C GLY A 98 11.66 3.58 -8.19
N ALA A 99 11.10 4.49 -7.39
CA ALA A 99 9.94 5.28 -7.79
C ALA A 99 10.24 6.20 -8.98
N ARG A 100 11.40 6.90 -8.97
CA ARG A 100 11.84 7.75 -10.08
C ARG A 100 12.08 6.96 -11.36
N ASP A 101 12.66 5.77 -11.27
CA ASP A 101 12.90 4.90 -12.43
C ASP A 101 11.58 4.47 -13.08
N MET A 102 10.59 4.10 -12.27
CA MET A 102 9.26 3.76 -12.77
C MET A 102 8.53 4.98 -13.34
N ASP A 103 8.62 6.14 -12.69
CA ASP A 103 8.04 7.39 -13.19
C ASP A 103 8.62 7.73 -14.57
N ALA A 104 9.94 7.65 -14.74
CA ALA A 104 10.60 7.87 -16.02
C ALA A 104 10.12 6.89 -17.11
N ALA A 105 9.95 5.61 -16.78
CA ALA A 105 9.40 4.62 -17.71
C ALA A 105 7.93 4.92 -18.10
N CYS A 106 7.16 5.49 -17.17
CA CYS A 106 5.76 5.85 -17.39
C CYS A 106 5.56 7.19 -18.12
N GLN A 107 6.62 7.96 -18.38
CA GLN A 107 6.55 9.19 -19.21
C GLN A 107 6.44 8.88 -20.73
N ASN A 108 6.65 7.64 -21.15
CA ASN A 108 6.57 7.26 -22.54
C ASN A 108 5.11 7.13 -22.99
N ASP A 109 4.74 7.81 -24.08
CA ASP A 109 3.40 7.77 -24.67
C ASP A 109 3.14 6.50 -25.51
N ASP A 110 4.17 5.73 -25.86
CA ASP A 110 4.01 4.46 -26.54
C ASP A 110 3.52 3.38 -25.56
N LEU A 111 2.34 2.85 -25.85
CA LEU A 111 1.71 1.79 -25.07
C LEU A 111 2.64 0.61 -24.77
N TRP A 112 3.45 0.19 -25.76
CA TRP A 112 4.33 -0.96 -25.63
C TRP A 112 5.59 -0.71 -24.81
N GLN A 113 5.93 0.56 -24.60
CA GLN A 113 7.09 0.99 -23.81
C GLN A 113 6.70 1.56 -22.45
N ASN A 114 5.42 1.78 -22.20
CA ASN A 114 4.92 2.28 -20.91
C ASN A 114 4.34 1.12 -20.10
N PRO A 115 5.04 0.64 -19.06
CA PRO A 115 4.62 -0.54 -18.30
C PRO A 115 3.28 -0.36 -17.59
N ALA A 116 2.97 0.83 -17.11
CA ALA A 116 1.70 1.12 -16.44
C ALA A 116 0.53 1.10 -17.44
N MET A 117 0.68 1.75 -18.58
CA MET A 117 -0.33 1.75 -19.65
C MET A 117 -0.56 0.35 -20.20
N LEU A 118 0.51 -0.39 -20.46
CA LEU A 118 0.41 -1.76 -20.99
C LEU A 118 -0.29 -2.69 -20.02
N ASN A 119 0.08 -2.65 -18.72
CA ASN A 119 -0.58 -3.43 -17.69
C ASN A 119 -2.08 -3.10 -17.57
N ALA A 120 -2.43 -1.83 -17.58
CA ALA A 120 -3.82 -1.37 -17.53
C ALA A 120 -4.62 -1.83 -18.77
N ALA A 121 -4.06 -1.68 -19.98
CA ALA A 121 -4.69 -2.08 -21.22
C ALA A 121 -4.92 -3.59 -21.32
N LEU A 122 -3.95 -4.39 -20.92
CA LEU A 122 -4.07 -5.85 -20.90
C LEU A 122 -5.17 -6.32 -19.93
N LYS A 123 -5.22 -5.77 -18.75
CA LYS A 123 -6.25 -6.09 -17.74
C LYS A 123 -7.64 -5.62 -18.18
N PHE A 124 -7.73 -4.42 -18.75
CA PHE A 124 -8.98 -3.91 -19.31
C PHE A 124 -9.48 -4.82 -20.45
N ALA A 125 -8.61 -5.17 -21.39
CA ALA A 125 -8.98 -6.07 -22.48
C ALA A 125 -9.38 -7.48 -21.99
N ALA A 126 -8.72 -7.98 -20.96
CA ALA A 126 -9.06 -9.27 -20.35
C ALA A 126 -10.45 -9.26 -19.69
N SER A 127 -10.81 -8.17 -19.02
CA SER A 127 -12.15 -7.98 -18.45
C SER A 127 -13.20 -7.83 -19.56
N GLU A 128 -13.06 -6.83 -20.42
CA GLU A 128 -14.08 -6.46 -21.40
C GLU A 128 -14.30 -7.52 -22.50
N LYS A 129 -13.22 -8.17 -22.94
CA LYS A 129 -13.32 -9.15 -24.06
C LYS A 129 -13.45 -10.60 -23.59
N HIS A 130 -13.03 -10.91 -22.39
CA HIS A 130 -12.94 -12.29 -21.91
C HIS A 130 -13.60 -12.52 -20.55
N GLY A 131 -14.28 -11.53 -19.99
CA GLY A 131 -14.98 -11.62 -18.70
C GLY A 131 -14.09 -12.01 -17.53
N ARG A 132 -12.82 -11.54 -17.54
CA ARG A 132 -11.85 -11.82 -16.49
C ARG A 132 -11.83 -10.69 -15.48
N ASP A 133 -12.81 -10.69 -14.57
CA ASP A 133 -13.08 -9.60 -13.65
C ASP A 133 -12.42 -9.76 -12.27
N ILE A 134 -11.62 -10.80 -12.09
CA ILE A 134 -10.84 -11.02 -10.88
C ILE A 134 -9.36 -10.81 -11.18
N GLU A 135 -8.71 -9.91 -10.43
CA GLU A 135 -7.28 -9.68 -10.50
C GLU A 135 -6.58 -10.32 -9.30
N VAL A 136 -5.80 -11.36 -9.55
CA VAL A 136 -4.99 -12.02 -8.52
C VAL A 136 -3.58 -11.44 -8.58
N MET A 137 -3.19 -10.71 -7.54
CA MET A 137 -1.83 -10.24 -7.34
C MET A 137 -1.05 -11.32 -6.58
N MET A 138 -0.05 -11.91 -7.21
CA MET A 138 0.71 -13.04 -6.65
C MET A 138 2.19 -12.69 -6.50
N PRO A 139 2.58 -12.07 -5.36
CA PRO A 139 3.98 -11.82 -5.06
C PRO A 139 4.68 -13.11 -4.62
N TYR A 140 5.89 -13.31 -5.10
CA TYR A 140 6.81 -14.35 -4.64
C TYR A 140 7.76 -13.74 -3.61
N GLY A 141 7.31 -13.75 -2.35
CA GLY A 141 7.99 -13.21 -1.19
C GLY A 141 7.00 -12.63 -0.17
N ASP A 142 7.06 -13.10 1.07
CA ASP A 142 6.12 -12.75 2.14
C ASP A 142 6.12 -11.23 2.44
N TYR A 143 7.27 -10.57 2.35
CA TYR A 143 7.38 -9.13 2.59
C TYR A 143 6.76 -8.26 1.49
N LEU A 144 6.44 -8.82 0.31
CA LEU A 144 5.65 -8.15 -0.72
C LEU A 144 4.14 -8.33 -0.55
N LYS A 145 3.70 -9.13 0.44
CA LYS A 145 2.28 -9.32 0.72
C LYS A 145 1.58 -7.99 0.99
N SER A 146 2.12 -7.17 1.89
CA SER A 146 1.51 -5.88 2.25
C SER A 146 1.49 -4.88 1.09
N VAL A 147 2.46 -4.94 0.16
CA VAL A 147 2.40 -4.16 -1.08
C VAL A 147 1.21 -4.58 -1.95
N SER A 148 0.96 -5.88 -2.03
CA SER A 148 -0.17 -6.42 -2.77
C SER A 148 -1.52 -6.11 -2.08
N GLU A 149 -1.57 -6.11 -0.75
CA GLU A 149 -2.75 -5.69 0.03
C GLU A 149 -3.04 -4.18 -0.16
N TRP A 150 -1.99 -3.35 -0.22
CA TRP A 150 -2.15 -1.94 -0.60
C TRP A 150 -2.72 -1.80 -2.02
N TYR A 151 -2.27 -2.60 -2.98
CA TYR A 151 -2.82 -2.61 -4.34
C TYR A 151 -4.32 -2.95 -4.36
N ILE A 152 -4.80 -3.84 -3.48
CA ILE A 152 -6.25 -4.13 -3.34
C ILE A 152 -7.03 -2.86 -3.05
N GLN A 153 -6.61 -2.11 -2.03
CA GLN A 153 -7.27 -0.84 -1.70
C GLN A 153 -7.17 0.16 -2.85
N LEU A 154 -5.97 0.29 -3.44
CA LEU A 154 -5.73 1.19 -4.56
C LEU A 154 -6.67 0.91 -5.73
N LEU A 155 -6.82 -0.35 -6.13
CA LEU A 155 -7.69 -0.75 -7.23
C LEU A 155 -9.17 -0.59 -6.88
N ALA A 156 -9.61 -1.16 -5.76
CA ALA A 156 -11.01 -1.21 -5.37
C ALA A 156 -11.61 0.20 -5.20
N GLU A 157 -10.94 1.08 -4.45
CA GLU A 157 -11.43 2.45 -4.23
C GLU A 157 -11.30 3.35 -5.47
N SER A 158 -10.33 3.07 -6.35
CA SER A 158 -10.12 3.89 -7.55
C SER A 158 -11.08 3.51 -8.68
N LEU A 159 -11.33 2.22 -8.90
CA LEU A 159 -12.09 1.71 -10.04
C LEU A 159 -13.52 1.29 -9.71
N GLY A 160 -13.84 1.02 -8.45
CA GLY A 160 -15.23 0.71 -8.04
C GLY A 160 -16.13 1.94 -8.20
N LYS A 161 -16.98 1.97 -9.23
CA LYS A 161 -17.85 3.10 -9.57
C LYS A 161 -19.24 2.65 -9.91
N GLN A 162 -20.22 3.24 -9.23
CA GLN A 162 -21.64 3.00 -9.55
C GLN A 162 -22.02 3.67 -10.86
N PHE A 163 -21.54 4.88 -11.09
CA PHE A 163 -21.91 5.67 -12.27
C PHE A 163 -20.67 5.97 -13.12
N ASN A 164 -20.88 6.04 -14.44
CA ASN A 164 -19.89 6.56 -15.38
C ASN A 164 -19.88 8.11 -15.41
N LYS A 165 -19.04 8.71 -16.24
CA LYS A 165 -18.91 10.17 -16.36
C LYS A 165 -20.19 10.86 -16.89
N GLU A 166 -21.02 10.13 -17.62
CA GLU A 166 -22.29 10.59 -18.15
C GLU A 166 -23.46 10.41 -17.15
N GLY A 167 -23.21 9.91 -15.94
CA GLY A 167 -24.19 9.66 -14.91
C GLY A 167 -25.04 8.38 -15.10
N LYS A 168 -24.67 7.53 -16.06
CA LYS A 168 -25.33 6.24 -16.26
C LYS A 168 -24.82 5.24 -15.23
N GLU A 169 -25.74 4.48 -14.64
CA GLU A 169 -25.38 3.40 -13.72
C GLU A 169 -24.70 2.25 -14.47
N VAL A 170 -23.51 1.87 -14.02
CA VAL A 170 -22.64 0.85 -14.62
C VAL A 170 -22.16 -0.19 -13.61
N CYS A 171 -22.07 0.14 -12.32
CA CYS A 171 -21.55 -0.71 -11.26
C CYS A 171 -20.21 -1.37 -11.67
N TYR A 172 -19.28 -0.56 -12.16
CA TYR A 172 -18.03 -1.01 -12.74
C TYR A 172 -16.97 -1.24 -11.65
N GLY A 173 -16.12 -2.23 -11.87
CA GLY A 173 -14.98 -2.54 -11.04
C GLY A 173 -14.55 -4.00 -11.19
N ARG A 174 -13.26 -4.26 -10.98
CA ARG A 174 -12.72 -5.63 -10.92
C ARG A 174 -12.43 -5.99 -9.47
N THR A 175 -12.53 -7.29 -9.15
CA THR A 175 -12.28 -7.78 -7.79
C THR A 175 -10.80 -8.10 -7.61
N PRO A 176 -10.05 -7.36 -6.78
CA PRO A 176 -8.67 -7.68 -6.50
C PRO A 176 -8.55 -8.75 -5.40
N VAL A 177 -7.58 -9.65 -5.56
CA VAL A 177 -7.26 -10.72 -4.61
C VAL A 177 -5.74 -10.76 -4.43
N VAL A 178 -5.26 -10.98 -3.21
CA VAL A 178 -3.86 -11.31 -2.93
C VAL A 178 -3.70 -12.81 -2.74
N ALA A 179 -2.65 -13.37 -3.33
CA ALA A 179 -2.25 -14.75 -3.15
C ALA A 179 -0.72 -14.82 -3.13
N VAL A 180 -0.12 -15.22 -2.03
CA VAL A 180 1.34 -15.23 -1.88
C VAL A 180 1.94 -16.52 -2.44
N GLY A 181 2.83 -16.38 -3.44
CA GLY A 181 3.66 -17.51 -3.91
C GLY A 181 4.77 -17.86 -2.89
N THR A 182 5.05 -19.15 -2.67
CA THR A 182 4.49 -20.33 -3.36
C THR A 182 3.26 -20.93 -2.65
N THR A 183 2.98 -20.55 -1.41
CA THR A 183 1.98 -21.19 -0.55
C THR A 183 0.57 -21.10 -1.14
N ASP A 184 0.12 -19.90 -1.47
CA ASP A 184 -1.21 -19.71 -2.04
C ASP A 184 -1.27 -20.16 -3.50
N MET A 185 -0.17 -20.11 -4.23
CA MET A 185 -0.10 -20.73 -5.55
C MET A 185 -0.41 -22.22 -5.46
N HIS A 186 0.20 -22.94 -4.53
CA HIS A 186 -0.13 -24.36 -4.30
C HIS A 186 -1.61 -24.55 -3.92
N ALA A 187 -2.13 -23.74 -3.01
CA ALA A 187 -3.51 -23.85 -2.53
C ALA A 187 -4.57 -23.52 -3.58
N GLN A 188 -4.28 -22.63 -4.54
CA GLN A 188 -5.25 -22.06 -5.49
C GLN A 188 -5.08 -22.56 -6.93
N THR A 189 -3.98 -23.24 -7.27
CA THR A 189 -3.67 -23.64 -8.66
C THR A 189 -4.77 -24.46 -9.30
N GLN A 190 -5.37 -25.41 -8.57
CA GLN A 190 -6.49 -26.20 -9.06
C GLN A 190 -7.63 -25.31 -9.55
N GLN A 191 -8.02 -24.32 -8.75
CA GLN A 191 -9.07 -23.36 -9.10
C GLN A 191 -8.69 -22.47 -10.29
N HIS A 192 -7.42 -22.10 -10.41
CA HIS A 192 -6.96 -21.27 -11.52
C HIS A 192 -6.92 -22.05 -12.83
N GLN A 193 -6.56 -23.34 -12.78
CA GLN A 193 -6.35 -24.20 -13.94
C GLN A 193 -7.64 -24.82 -14.47
N GLU A 194 -8.47 -25.37 -13.59
CA GLU A 194 -9.65 -26.16 -13.96
C GLU A 194 -10.97 -25.48 -13.62
N GLY A 195 -10.92 -24.40 -12.83
CA GLY A 195 -12.11 -23.64 -12.47
C GLY A 195 -12.50 -22.63 -13.53
N LYS A 196 -13.47 -21.75 -13.19
CA LYS A 196 -13.94 -20.70 -14.09
C LYS A 196 -12.79 -19.78 -14.53
N LEU A 197 -12.62 -19.59 -15.84
CA LEU A 197 -11.58 -18.75 -16.43
C LEU A 197 -11.97 -17.25 -16.37
N ASN A 198 -12.17 -16.73 -15.19
CA ASN A 198 -12.58 -15.35 -14.92
C ASN A 198 -11.49 -14.52 -14.20
N LYS A 199 -10.25 -14.97 -14.24
CA LYS A 199 -9.14 -14.35 -13.50
C LYS A 199 -8.00 -13.93 -14.42
N VAL A 200 -7.30 -12.87 -14.00
CA VAL A 200 -5.96 -12.51 -14.46
C VAL A 200 -5.04 -12.69 -13.26
N VAL A 201 -3.97 -13.48 -13.42
CA VAL A 201 -2.95 -13.65 -12.38
C VAL A 201 -1.73 -12.83 -12.77
N GLN A 202 -1.35 -11.90 -11.90
CA GLN A 202 -0.14 -11.09 -12.04
C GLN A 202 0.90 -11.55 -11.04
N PHE A 203 2.01 -12.08 -11.52
CA PHE A 203 3.15 -12.47 -10.69
C PHE A 203 4.04 -11.27 -10.42
N ILE A 204 4.48 -11.14 -9.17
CA ILE A 204 5.52 -10.17 -8.77
C ILE A 204 6.74 -10.99 -8.35
N ARG A 205 7.81 -10.85 -9.12
CA ARG A 205 9.07 -11.54 -8.88
C ARG A 205 10.08 -10.61 -8.22
N ILE A 206 10.92 -11.17 -7.37
CA ILE A 206 12.09 -10.51 -6.81
C ILE A 206 13.29 -10.92 -7.64
N ASP A 207 13.98 -9.95 -8.22
CA ASP A 207 15.15 -10.23 -9.07
C ASP A 207 16.38 -10.56 -8.24
N LYS A 208 16.54 -9.92 -7.09
CA LYS A 208 17.68 -10.14 -6.19
C LYS A 208 17.18 -10.23 -4.75
N TRP A 209 17.45 -11.36 -4.12
CA TRP A 209 17.18 -11.59 -2.71
C TRP A 209 18.27 -10.97 -1.84
N ALA A 210 17.94 -10.67 -0.57
CA ALA A 210 18.93 -10.18 0.38
C ALA A 210 20.01 -11.24 0.66
N ASP A 211 19.59 -12.50 0.74
CA ASP A 211 20.45 -13.65 0.97
C ASP A 211 20.21 -14.72 -0.10
N ASP A 212 21.29 -15.32 -0.57
CA ASP A 212 21.21 -16.46 -1.47
C ASP A 212 21.04 -17.76 -0.65
N LEU A 213 19.87 -18.37 -0.78
CA LEU A 213 19.60 -19.67 -0.18
C LEU A 213 19.68 -20.78 -1.23
N VAL A 214 20.68 -21.64 -1.10
CA VAL A 214 20.82 -22.82 -1.96
C VAL A 214 20.13 -24.01 -1.29
N ILE A 215 19.20 -24.64 -2.00
CA ILE A 215 18.59 -25.89 -1.53
C ILE A 215 19.59 -27.03 -1.79
N PRO A 216 20.16 -27.65 -0.73
CA PRO A 216 21.11 -28.71 -0.91
C PRO A 216 20.44 -29.99 -1.41
N ASN A 217 21.08 -30.71 -2.31
CA ASN A 217 20.66 -32.08 -2.65
C ASN A 217 21.13 -33.04 -1.55
N VAL A 218 20.19 -33.40 -0.66
CA VAL A 218 20.49 -34.31 0.49
C VAL A 218 20.01 -35.73 0.25
N PHE A 219 19.42 -36.00 -0.89
CA PHE A 219 18.99 -37.38 -1.26
C PHE A 219 19.98 -37.98 -2.23
N PRO A 220 20.53 -39.19 -1.93
CA PRO A 220 21.34 -39.89 -2.90
C PRO A 220 20.48 -40.30 -4.11
N GLU A 221 21.09 -40.29 -5.31
CA GLU A 221 20.45 -40.75 -6.54
C GLU A 221 20.18 -42.28 -6.46
#